data_2cdd26b8608a795d5485cc20429a10c6
#
_entry.id   2cdd26b8608a795d5485cc20429a10c6
#
_cell.length_a   1.000
_cell.length_b   1.000
_cell.length_c   1.000
_cell.angle_alpha   90.00
_cell.angle_beta   90.00
_cell.angle_gamma   90.00
#
_symmetry.space_group_name_H-M   'P 1'
#
loop_
_entity.id
_entity.type
_entity.pdbx_description
1 polymer ?
#
loop_
_entity_poly.entity_id
_entity_poly.type
_entity_poly.pdbx_seq_one_letter_code
_entity_poly.pdbx_strand_id
1 'polypeptide(L)'
;MILDSWLKGWNILIFVLLILVALYLLTLIVNIVFVVSFKNMMARDNRGIRVSLSTKLDILRKAQEVIVANGLKITEKCAHSLRYLDSEDFFEAQTEDFVTSTEELVMVEKEISGILFSSRKLAKNDEVELIKSLLKDVNESLKTSTMAYNADVLGYNYWIRFTPCKFIFILFKTKIKKTI
;
A
#
# COMPACT_ATOMS: atom_id res chain seq x y z
N MET A 1 59.24 -27.61 17.70
CA MET A 1 58.18 -28.58 17.34
C MET A 1 56.83 -28.29 18.01
N ILE A 2 56.74 -28.07 19.33
CA ILE A 2 55.48 -27.75 20.01
C ILE A 2 54.99 -26.33 19.66
N LEU A 3 55.89 -25.34 19.58
CA LEU A 3 55.55 -23.96 19.24
C LEU A 3 55.01 -23.80 17.81
N ASP A 4 55.53 -24.56 16.84
CA ASP A 4 55.09 -24.52 15.43
C ASP A 4 53.70 -25.12 15.23
N SER A 5 53.34 -26.14 16.03
CA SER A 5 51.98 -26.72 16.00
C SER A 5 50.94 -25.78 16.60
N TRP A 6 51.29 -25.03 17.65
CA TRP A 6 50.47 -23.99 18.22
C TRP A 6 50.23 -22.84 17.26
N LEU A 7 51.26 -22.31 16.62
CA LEU A 7 51.19 -21.25 15.62
C LEU A 7 50.31 -21.65 14.43
N LYS A 8 50.40 -22.89 13.95
CA LYS A 8 49.55 -23.42 12.91
C LYS A 8 48.08 -23.49 13.34
N GLY A 9 47.80 -23.93 14.56
CA GLY A 9 46.44 -23.95 15.11
C GLY A 9 45.80 -22.57 15.20
N TRP A 10 46.56 -21.57 15.67
CA TRP A 10 46.07 -20.17 15.73
C TRP A 10 45.79 -19.60 14.35
N ASN A 11 46.59 -19.86 13.34
CA ASN A 11 46.38 -19.39 11.98
C ASN A 11 45.11 -19.99 11.37
N ILE A 12 44.78 -21.26 11.62
CA ILE A 12 43.56 -21.91 11.17
C ILE A 12 42.35 -21.27 11.86
N LEU A 13 42.43 -21.02 13.17
CA LEU A 13 41.36 -20.41 13.93
C LEU A 13 41.06 -18.97 13.44
N ILE A 14 42.09 -18.17 13.19
CA ILE A 14 41.98 -16.82 12.65
C ILE A 14 41.32 -16.88 11.24
N PHE A 15 41.73 -17.83 10.38
CA PHE A 15 41.20 -17.99 9.04
C PHE A 15 39.72 -18.36 9.08
N VAL A 16 39.32 -19.30 9.96
CA VAL A 16 37.91 -19.66 10.16
C VAL A 16 37.11 -18.47 10.67
N LEU A 17 37.66 -17.70 11.61
CA LEU A 17 37.00 -16.49 12.12
C LEU A 17 36.77 -15.45 11.00
N LEU A 18 37.78 -15.24 10.15
CA LEU A 18 37.66 -14.31 9.02
C LEU A 18 36.56 -14.74 8.02
N ILE A 19 36.45 -16.04 7.74
CA ILE A 19 35.38 -16.58 6.89
C ILE A 19 34.01 -16.31 7.52
N LEU A 20 33.86 -16.58 8.82
CA LEU A 20 32.59 -16.33 9.53
C LEU A 20 32.20 -14.85 9.52
N VAL A 21 33.16 -13.96 9.72
CA VAL A 21 32.94 -12.51 9.64
C VAL A 21 32.54 -12.11 8.21
N ALA A 22 33.20 -12.63 7.19
CA ALA A 22 32.87 -12.36 5.81
C ALA A 22 31.45 -12.83 5.44
N LEU A 23 31.06 -14.03 5.88
CA LEU A 23 29.71 -14.56 5.69
C LEU A 23 28.66 -13.72 6.44
N TYR A 24 28.97 -13.25 7.64
CA TYR A 24 28.09 -12.38 8.40
C TYR A 24 27.89 -11.03 7.68
N LEU A 25 28.97 -10.41 7.19
CA LEU A 25 28.90 -9.16 6.44
C LEU A 25 28.10 -9.32 5.14
N LEU A 26 28.28 -10.44 4.43
CA LEU A 26 27.48 -10.75 3.23
C LEU A 26 25.98 -10.85 3.54
N THR A 27 25.62 -11.58 4.59
CA THR A 27 24.23 -11.70 5.04
C THR A 27 23.63 -10.34 5.39
N LEU A 28 24.43 -9.46 5.96
CA LEU A 28 24.04 -8.12 6.36
C LEU A 28 23.75 -7.24 5.13
N ILE A 29 24.64 -7.28 4.13
CA ILE A 29 24.46 -6.57 2.85
C ILE A 29 23.18 -7.04 2.16
N VAL A 30 22.98 -8.35 2.03
CA VAL A 30 21.79 -8.94 1.41
C VAL A 30 20.52 -8.48 2.14
N ASN A 31 20.52 -8.48 3.46
CA ASN A 31 19.37 -8.02 4.26
C ASN A 31 19.05 -6.54 4.01
N ILE A 32 20.05 -5.66 4.00
CA ILE A 32 19.86 -4.23 3.71
C ILE A 32 19.26 -4.04 2.31
N VAL A 33 19.79 -4.76 1.32
CA VAL A 33 19.28 -4.68 -0.07
C VAL A 33 17.79 -5.08 -0.12
N PHE A 34 17.39 -6.16 0.55
CA PHE A 34 15.98 -6.57 0.60
C PHE A 34 15.09 -5.53 1.29
N VAL A 35 15.52 -4.99 2.45
CA VAL A 35 14.75 -3.97 3.17
C VAL A 35 14.55 -2.72 2.32
N VAL A 36 15.60 -2.26 1.62
CA VAL A 36 15.50 -1.10 0.70
C VAL A 36 14.60 -1.42 -0.48
N SER A 37 14.72 -2.62 -1.06
CA SER A 37 13.86 -3.07 -2.16
C SER A 37 12.38 -3.07 -1.78
N PHE A 38 12.02 -3.71 -0.67
CA PHE A 38 10.63 -3.71 -0.18
C PHE A 38 10.12 -2.30 0.13
N LYS A 39 10.96 -1.41 0.69
CA LYS A 39 10.58 -0.02 0.92
C LYS A 39 10.23 0.71 -0.39
N ASN A 40 11.01 0.47 -1.44
CA ASN A 40 10.75 1.06 -2.76
C ASN A 40 9.49 0.47 -3.41
N MET A 41 9.26 -0.84 -3.27
CA MET A 41 8.06 -1.52 -3.76
C MET A 41 6.81 -0.97 -3.06
N MET A 42 6.81 -0.89 -1.73
CA MET A 42 5.71 -0.27 -0.96
C MET A 42 5.44 1.18 -1.39
N ALA A 43 6.49 1.98 -1.67
CA ALA A 43 6.30 3.35 -2.12
C ALA A 43 5.66 3.44 -3.52
N ARG A 44 5.99 2.48 -4.40
CA ARG A 44 5.36 2.35 -5.72
C ARG A 44 3.89 1.95 -5.60
N ASP A 45 3.60 0.93 -4.80
CA ASP A 45 2.26 0.39 -4.65
C ASP A 45 1.33 1.37 -3.94
N ASN A 46 1.84 2.13 -2.97
CA ASN A 46 1.10 3.23 -2.34
C ASN A 46 0.73 4.32 -3.36
N ARG A 47 1.60 4.64 -4.31
CA ARG A 47 1.25 5.55 -5.42
C ARG A 47 0.15 4.96 -6.30
N GLY A 48 0.21 3.66 -6.62
CA GLY A 48 -0.84 2.95 -7.35
C GLY A 48 -2.19 3.01 -6.63
N ILE A 49 -2.22 2.79 -5.32
CA ILE A 49 -3.43 2.92 -4.49
C ILE A 49 -4.00 4.34 -4.58
N ARG A 50 -3.16 5.37 -4.42
CA ARG A 50 -3.58 6.77 -4.50
C ARG A 50 -4.19 7.12 -5.86
N VAL A 51 -3.56 6.69 -6.95
CA VAL A 51 -4.08 6.90 -8.31
C VAL A 51 -5.43 6.19 -8.48
N SER A 52 -5.57 4.96 -8.02
CA SER A 52 -6.85 4.24 -8.09
C SER A 52 -7.95 4.91 -7.28
N LEU A 53 -7.63 5.45 -6.10
CA LEU A 53 -8.59 6.21 -5.27
C LEU A 53 -9.01 7.53 -5.93
N SER A 54 -8.07 8.27 -6.52
CA SER A 54 -8.37 9.49 -7.28
C SER A 54 -9.27 9.19 -8.47
N THR A 55 -8.94 8.18 -9.26
CA THR A 55 -9.76 7.74 -10.40
C THR A 55 -11.16 7.32 -9.94
N LYS A 56 -11.27 6.62 -8.82
CA LYS A 56 -12.56 6.23 -8.24
C LYS A 56 -13.40 7.44 -7.85
N LEU A 57 -12.79 8.45 -7.25
CA LEU A 57 -13.47 9.70 -6.89
C LEU A 57 -14.02 10.41 -8.14
N ASP A 58 -13.23 10.49 -9.21
CA ASP A 58 -13.65 11.10 -10.47
C ASP A 58 -14.83 10.36 -11.12
N ILE A 59 -14.82 9.01 -11.04
CA ILE A 59 -15.95 8.20 -11.55
C ILE A 59 -17.20 8.44 -10.70
N LEU A 60 -17.07 8.53 -9.36
CA LEU A 60 -18.20 8.80 -8.47
C LEU A 60 -18.80 10.21 -8.71
N ARG A 61 -17.98 11.21 -9.04
CA ARG A 61 -18.47 12.54 -9.45
C ARG A 61 -19.28 12.48 -10.74
N LYS A 62 -18.76 11.84 -11.77
CA LYS A 62 -19.50 11.63 -13.02
C LYS A 62 -20.81 10.90 -12.76
N ALA A 63 -20.80 9.89 -11.90
CA ALA A 63 -22.00 9.19 -11.49
C ALA A 63 -23.01 10.12 -10.79
N GLN A 64 -22.55 11.01 -9.90
CA GLN A 64 -23.39 12.04 -9.29
C GLN A 64 -24.03 12.97 -10.33
N GLU A 65 -23.27 13.46 -11.29
CA GLU A 65 -23.77 14.34 -12.35
C GLU A 65 -24.88 13.65 -13.16
N VAL A 66 -24.67 12.38 -13.54
CA VAL A 66 -25.66 11.58 -14.25
C VAL A 66 -26.94 11.35 -13.43
N ILE A 67 -26.81 11.08 -12.14
CA ILE A 67 -27.93 10.90 -11.20
C ILE A 67 -28.77 12.18 -11.12
N VAL A 68 -28.11 13.32 -10.92
CA VAL A 68 -28.78 14.64 -10.83
C VAL A 68 -29.40 15.04 -12.15
N ALA A 69 -28.73 14.84 -13.28
CA ALA A 69 -29.28 15.13 -14.63
C ALA A 69 -30.55 14.31 -14.94
N ASN A 70 -30.69 13.11 -14.35
CA ASN A 70 -31.91 12.30 -14.49
C ASN A 70 -32.99 12.62 -13.43
N GLY A 71 -32.82 13.71 -12.67
CA GLY A 71 -33.79 14.19 -11.68
C GLY A 71 -33.85 13.32 -10.38
N LEU A 72 -32.82 12.53 -10.13
CA LEU A 72 -32.64 11.79 -8.89
C LEU A 72 -31.82 12.62 -7.89
N LYS A 73 -32.06 12.41 -6.62
CA LYS A 73 -31.36 13.13 -5.54
C LYS A 73 -30.39 12.19 -4.83
N ILE A 74 -29.23 12.71 -4.49
CA ILE A 74 -28.31 12.12 -3.52
C ILE A 74 -28.49 12.80 -2.18
N THR A 75 -28.10 12.14 -1.10
CA THR A 75 -28.16 12.71 0.26
C THR A 75 -27.21 13.91 0.38
N GLU A 76 -27.61 14.94 1.11
CA GLU A 76 -26.71 16.09 1.39
C GLU A 76 -25.38 15.65 1.99
N LYS A 77 -25.41 14.62 2.84
CA LYS A 77 -24.22 14.04 3.41
C LYS A 77 -23.25 13.49 2.36
N CYS A 78 -23.78 12.73 1.38
CA CYS A 78 -23.00 12.19 0.27
C CYS A 78 -22.39 13.30 -0.58
N ALA A 79 -23.18 14.34 -0.91
CA ALA A 79 -22.70 15.50 -1.66
C ALA A 79 -21.62 16.28 -0.89
N HIS A 80 -21.75 16.41 0.42
CA HIS A 80 -20.75 17.05 1.27
C HIS A 80 -19.45 16.22 1.33
N SER A 81 -19.54 14.91 1.54
CA SER A 81 -18.37 14.01 1.55
C SER A 81 -17.64 14.04 0.22
N LEU A 82 -18.34 14.05 -0.92
CA LEU A 82 -17.69 14.18 -2.25
C LEU A 82 -16.91 15.50 -2.41
N ARG A 83 -17.45 16.62 -1.88
CA ARG A 83 -16.72 17.91 -1.91
C ARG A 83 -15.52 17.91 -0.97
N TYR A 84 -15.64 17.28 0.20
CA TYR A 84 -14.55 17.16 1.16
C TYR A 84 -13.40 16.32 0.60
N LEU A 85 -13.74 15.18 -0.02
CA LEU A 85 -12.77 14.31 -0.68
C LEU A 85 -12.10 14.95 -1.91
N ASP A 86 -12.62 16.08 -2.41
CA ASP A 86 -12.07 16.86 -3.51
C ASP A 86 -10.97 17.83 -3.09
N SER A 87 -10.79 18.08 -1.81
CA SER A 87 -9.70 18.93 -1.35
C SER A 87 -8.34 18.31 -1.71
N GLU A 88 -7.42 19.11 -2.28
CA GLU A 88 -6.07 18.66 -2.67
C GLU A 88 -5.32 17.99 -1.51
N ASP A 89 -5.61 18.40 -0.27
CA ASP A 89 -5.01 17.88 0.95
C ASP A 89 -5.34 16.40 1.23
N PHE A 90 -6.44 15.89 0.65
CA PHE A 90 -6.89 14.53 0.89
C PHE A 90 -5.86 13.45 0.49
N PHE A 91 -5.23 13.61 -0.67
CA PHE A 91 -4.25 12.63 -1.17
C PHE A 91 -2.84 12.83 -0.62
N GLU A 92 -2.56 13.98 0.01
CA GLU A 92 -1.28 14.27 0.69
C GLU A 92 -1.30 13.91 2.17
N ALA A 93 -2.49 13.74 2.78
CA ALA A 93 -2.66 13.42 4.18
C ALA A 93 -1.94 12.13 4.62
N GLN A 94 -1.35 12.17 5.80
CA GLN A 94 -0.65 11.03 6.39
C GLN A 94 -1.63 9.95 6.87
N THR A 95 -1.15 8.75 7.06
CA THR A 95 -1.81 7.45 7.24
C THR A 95 -3.10 7.38 8.09
N GLU A 96 -3.34 8.26 9.05
CA GLU A 96 -4.57 8.23 9.88
C GLU A 96 -5.75 8.87 9.15
N ASP A 97 -5.53 10.02 8.50
CA ASP A 97 -6.54 10.70 7.69
C ASP A 97 -6.92 9.87 6.46
N PHE A 98 -5.98 9.08 5.93
CA PHE A 98 -6.21 8.15 4.82
C PHE A 98 -7.24 7.06 5.15
N VAL A 99 -7.25 6.51 6.36
CA VAL A 99 -8.21 5.48 6.78
C VAL A 99 -9.62 6.08 6.86
N THR A 100 -9.78 7.21 7.55
CA THR A 100 -11.08 7.90 7.69
C THR A 100 -11.66 8.27 6.33
N SER A 101 -10.83 8.77 5.45
CA SER A 101 -11.21 9.18 4.11
C SER A 101 -11.57 8.01 3.20
N THR A 102 -10.95 6.86 3.40
CA THR A 102 -11.32 5.62 2.70
C THR A 102 -12.70 5.13 3.13
N GLU A 103 -13.03 5.24 4.42
CA GLU A 103 -14.36 4.91 4.95
C GLU A 103 -15.44 5.83 4.37
N GLU A 104 -15.19 7.14 4.28
CA GLU A 104 -16.10 8.08 3.63
C GLU A 104 -16.29 7.77 2.15
N LEU A 105 -15.23 7.45 1.42
CA LEU A 105 -15.31 7.07 0.01
C LEU A 105 -16.14 5.79 -0.18
N VAL A 106 -16.01 4.80 0.69
CA VAL A 106 -16.82 3.56 0.67
C VAL A 106 -18.29 3.87 0.92
N MET A 107 -18.59 4.79 1.86
CA MET A 107 -19.97 5.19 2.13
C MET A 107 -20.60 5.89 0.92
N VAL A 108 -19.88 6.82 0.30
CA VAL A 108 -20.30 7.53 -0.92
C VAL A 108 -20.54 6.54 -2.07
N GLU A 109 -19.60 5.62 -2.29
CA GLU A 109 -19.74 4.58 -3.31
C GLU A 109 -20.98 3.72 -3.10
N LYS A 110 -21.24 3.29 -1.87
CA LYS A 110 -22.40 2.47 -1.54
C LYS A 110 -23.72 3.18 -1.85
N GLU A 111 -23.81 4.47 -1.53
CA GLU A 111 -25.01 5.25 -1.82
C GLU A 111 -25.20 5.45 -3.31
N ILE A 112 -24.16 5.92 -4.01
CA ILE A 112 -24.21 6.18 -5.47
C ILE A 112 -24.49 4.89 -6.23
N SER A 113 -23.80 3.81 -5.92
CA SER A 113 -24.01 2.50 -6.54
C SER A 113 -25.43 2.01 -6.27
N GLY A 114 -25.95 2.17 -5.04
CA GLY A 114 -27.32 1.84 -4.68
C GLY A 114 -28.33 2.54 -5.61
N ILE A 115 -28.17 3.83 -5.88
CA ILE A 115 -29.04 4.60 -6.80
C ILE A 115 -28.88 4.11 -8.25
N LEU A 116 -27.64 3.92 -8.71
CA LEU A 116 -27.35 3.46 -10.09
C LEU A 116 -27.92 2.07 -10.38
N PHE A 117 -27.93 1.17 -9.41
CA PHE A 117 -28.43 -0.19 -9.60
C PHE A 117 -29.93 -0.34 -9.38
N SER A 118 -30.56 0.49 -8.51
CA SER A 118 -31.97 0.38 -8.18
C SER A 118 -32.91 1.18 -9.10
N SER A 119 -32.41 2.22 -9.77
CA SER A 119 -33.22 3.12 -10.54
C SER A 119 -33.57 2.57 -11.95
N ARG A 120 -34.85 2.30 -12.19
CA ARG A 120 -35.37 1.92 -13.54
C ARG A 120 -35.13 2.98 -14.62
N LYS A 121 -35.04 4.26 -14.23
CA LYS A 121 -34.76 5.37 -15.16
C LYS A 121 -33.36 5.30 -15.74
N LEU A 122 -32.41 4.78 -14.93
CA LEU A 122 -31.01 4.68 -15.29
C LEU A 122 -30.65 3.34 -15.96
N ALA A 123 -31.51 2.34 -15.88
CA ALA A 123 -31.25 0.97 -16.35
C ALA A 123 -31.01 0.84 -17.87
N LYS A 124 -31.39 1.85 -18.68
CA LYS A 124 -31.18 1.86 -20.14
C LYS A 124 -30.23 2.96 -20.61
N ASN A 125 -29.47 3.53 -19.69
CA ASN A 125 -28.52 4.60 -20.02
C ASN A 125 -27.13 4.01 -20.22
N ASP A 126 -26.60 4.10 -21.44
CA ASP A 126 -25.28 3.57 -21.82
C ASP A 126 -24.16 4.19 -20.99
N GLU A 127 -24.30 5.46 -20.59
CA GLU A 127 -23.33 6.13 -19.72
C GLU A 127 -23.30 5.53 -18.32
N VAL A 128 -24.43 5.08 -17.79
CA VAL A 128 -24.53 4.40 -16.51
C VAL A 128 -23.86 3.01 -16.57
N GLU A 129 -24.05 2.28 -17.66
CA GLU A 129 -23.35 0.99 -17.84
C GLU A 129 -21.84 1.17 -17.94
N LEU A 130 -21.37 2.23 -18.60
CA LEU A 130 -19.96 2.59 -18.64
C LEU A 130 -19.42 2.91 -17.23
N ILE A 131 -20.13 3.73 -16.45
CA ILE A 131 -19.77 4.09 -15.09
C ILE A 131 -19.67 2.83 -14.20
N LYS A 132 -20.62 1.91 -14.30
CA LYS A 132 -20.59 0.64 -13.55
C LYS A 132 -19.37 -0.20 -13.90
N SER A 133 -19.04 -0.31 -15.20
CA SER A 133 -17.84 -1.01 -15.65
C SER A 133 -16.57 -0.38 -15.10
N LEU A 134 -16.44 0.96 -15.20
CA LEU A 134 -15.29 1.70 -14.68
C LEU A 134 -15.14 1.57 -13.16
N LEU A 135 -16.25 1.60 -12.40
CA LEU A 135 -16.22 1.36 -10.95
C LEU A 135 -15.74 -0.04 -10.60
N LYS A 136 -16.17 -1.05 -11.37
CA LYS A 136 -15.69 -2.42 -11.18
C LYS A 136 -14.20 -2.52 -11.44
N ASP A 137 -13.72 -1.98 -12.55
CA ASP A 137 -12.32 -2.05 -12.95
C ASP A 137 -11.40 -1.33 -11.94
N VAL A 138 -11.80 -0.15 -11.47
CA VAL A 138 -11.02 0.59 -10.47
C VAL A 138 -11.01 -0.11 -9.11
N ASN A 139 -12.11 -0.75 -8.71
CA ASN A 139 -12.17 -1.52 -7.47
C ASN A 139 -11.27 -2.76 -7.54
N GLU A 140 -11.19 -3.43 -8.68
CA GLU A 140 -10.29 -4.56 -8.90
C GLU A 140 -8.82 -4.11 -8.87
N SER A 141 -8.51 -2.99 -9.52
CA SER A 141 -7.18 -2.36 -9.47
C SER A 141 -6.77 -1.99 -8.05
N LEU A 142 -7.67 -1.36 -7.29
CA LEU A 142 -7.45 -0.98 -5.90
C LEU A 142 -7.19 -2.20 -5.01
N LYS A 143 -8.01 -3.24 -5.16
CA LYS A 143 -7.84 -4.51 -4.45
C LYS A 143 -6.47 -5.12 -4.73
N THR A 144 -6.08 -5.20 -6.00
CA THR A 144 -4.80 -5.77 -6.42
C THR A 144 -3.62 -4.98 -5.85
N SER A 145 -3.65 -3.64 -5.95
CA SER A 145 -2.62 -2.76 -5.41
C SER A 145 -2.51 -2.85 -3.89
N THR A 146 -3.64 -2.95 -3.18
CA THR A 146 -3.66 -3.12 -1.72
C THR A 146 -3.08 -4.48 -1.30
N MET A 147 -3.40 -5.55 -2.03
CA MET A 147 -2.84 -6.88 -1.77
C MET A 147 -1.32 -6.89 -1.99
N ALA A 148 -0.83 -6.27 -3.07
CA ALA A 148 0.61 -6.14 -3.35
C ALA A 148 1.31 -5.35 -2.23
N TYR A 149 0.78 -4.18 -1.87
CA TYR A 149 1.31 -3.37 -0.76
C TYR A 149 1.40 -4.17 0.55
N ASN A 150 0.34 -4.90 0.92
CA ASN A 150 0.31 -5.69 2.14
C ASN A 150 1.34 -6.84 2.11
N ALA A 151 1.54 -7.49 0.96
CA ALA A 151 2.57 -8.51 0.79
C ALA A 151 3.97 -7.91 0.98
N ASP A 152 4.24 -6.73 0.42
CA ASP A 152 5.50 -6.03 0.56
C ASP A 152 5.76 -5.56 2.01
N VAL A 153 4.71 -5.12 2.73
CA VAL A 153 4.80 -4.80 4.16
C VAL A 153 5.18 -6.03 4.98
N LEU A 154 4.60 -7.19 4.69
CA LEU A 154 4.95 -8.44 5.37
C LEU A 154 6.41 -8.83 5.09
N GLY A 155 6.86 -8.75 3.84
CA GLY A 155 8.24 -9.01 3.45
C GLY A 155 9.22 -8.04 4.14
N TYR A 156 8.92 -6.76 4.13
CA TYR A 156 9.70 -5.73 4.83
C TYR A 156 9.81 -6.00 6.33
N ASN A 157 8.69 -6.29 6.99
CA ASN A 157 8.66 -6.58 8.41
C ASN A 157 9.40 -7.88 8.76
N TYR A 158 9.36 -8.90 7.89
CA TYR A 158 10.14 -10.12 8.05
C TYR A 158 11.64 -9.82 8.07
N TRP A 159 12.15 -9.10 7.08
CA TRP A 159 13.57 -8.79 6.97
C TRP A 159 14.09 -7.88 8.10
N ILE A 160 13.29 -6.93 8.59
CA ILE A 160 13.64 -6.12 9.76
C ILE A 160 13.76 -6.97 11.03
N ARG A 161 12.93 -8.01 11.15
CA ARG A 161 12.94 -8.90 12.32
C ARG A 161 13.98 -10.01 12.22
N PHE A 162 14.61 -10.17 11.07
CA PHE A 162 15.60 -11.22 10.84
C PHE A 162 16.73 -11.12 11.84
N THR A 163 16.92 -12.19 12.62
CA THR A 163 17.71 -12.19 13.85
C THR A 163 19.16 -11.68 13.73
N PRO A 164 19.96 -12.06 12.69
CA PRO A 164 21.34 -11.60 12.61
C PRO A 164 21.48 -10.07 12.45
N CYS A 165 20.48 -9.41 11.86
CA CYS A 165 20.55 -7.99 11.50
C CYS A 165 19.64 -7.11 12.36
N LYS A 166 18.83 -7.70 13.23
CA LYS A 166 17.86 -7.00 14.08
C LYS A 166 18.48 -5.83 14.87
N PHE A 167 19.66 -6.03 15.42
CA PHE A 167 20.35 -4.99 16.21
C PHE A 167 20.67 -3.74 15.38
N ILE A 168 21.02 -3.91 14.11
CA ILE A 168 21.33 -2.79 13.22
C ILE A 168 20.07 -1.97 12.93
N PHE A 169 18.96 -2.63 12.64
CA PHE A 169 17.69 -1.93 12.39
C PHE A 169 17.13 -1.23 13.64
N ILE A 170 17.39 -1.74 14.83
CA ILE A 170 17.09 -1.05 16.10
C ILE A 170 17.93 0.23 16.23
N LEU A 171 19.23 0.17 15.92
CA LEU A 171 20.13 1.33 15.94
C LEU A 171 19.67 2.43 14.96
N PHE A 172 19.18 2.06 13.76
CA PHE A 172 18.65 2.99 12.77
C PHE A 172 17.18 3.40 13.01
N LYS A 173 16.60 3.04 14.18
CA LYS A 173 15.19 3.34 14.54
C LYS A 173 14.18 2.95 13.45
N THR A 174 14.45 1.88 12.74
CA THR A 174 13.60 1.39 11.66
C THR A 174 12.29 0.85 12.26
N LYS A 175 11.15 1.44 11.86
CA LYS A 175 9.84 1.08 12.40
C LYS A 175 9.19 -0.04 11.59
N ILE A 176 8.49 -0.93 12.29
CA ILE A 176 7.58 -1.91 11.68
C ILE A 176 6.42 -1.17 11.01
N LYS A 177 6.07 -1.59 9.80
CA LYS A 177 4.95 -1.03 9.04
C LYS A 177 3.67 -1.81 9.34
N LYS A 178 2.51 -1.12 9.30
CA LYS A 178 1.20 -1.75 9.38
C LYS A 178 0.67 -2.03 7.98
N THR A 179 -0.08 -3.12 7.83
CA THR A 179 -0.90 -3.40 6.65
C THR A 179 -2.12 -2.48 6.62
N ILE A 180 -2.64 -2.23 5.44
CA ILE A 180 -3.85 -1.42 5.19
C ILE A 180 -5.05 -2.34 5.02
#